data_ea351a225996e731234124b590f3b462
#
_entry.id   ea351a225996e731234124b590f3b462
#
_cell.length_a   1.000
_cell.length_b   1.000
_cell.length_c   1.000
_cell.angle_alpha   90.00
_cell.angle_beta   90.00
_cell.angle_gamma   90.00
#
_symmetry.space_group_name_H-M   'P 1'
#
loop_
_entity.id
_entity.type
_entity.pdbx_description
1 polymer ?
#
loop_
_entity_poly.entity_id
_entity_poly.type
_entity_poly.pdbx_seq_one_letter_code
_entity_poly.pdbx_strand_id
1 'polypeptide(L)'
;MYTKILLATDGSENARRAANEAAGLARELSSHVTLVYIIQHPPSQSRMVKANFDVHSLLEEDAKSEIKHTIDIFETEGLAYTLKVAIGDPAAEIIGIAEKEKADLIVIGSRGFGTLKGVFLGSVSQKVTYHAKCPVMIVK
;
A
#
# COMPACT_ATOMS: atom_id res chain seq x y z
N MET A 1 2.49 -1.30 21.02
CA MET A 1 1.29 -1.51 20.19
C MET A 1 1.44 -0.78 18.88
N TYR A 2 1.07 -1.41 17.79
CA TYR A 2 1.19 -0.90 16.43
C TYR A 2 2.62 -0.50 16.06
N THR A 3 3.55 -1.40 16.33
CA THR A 3 4.96 -1.18 15.97
C THR A 3 5.23 -1.46 14.50
N LYS A 4 4.43 -2.32 13.88
CA LYS A 4 4.54 -2.67 12.46
C LYS A 4 3.22 -2.40 11.76
N ILE A 5 3.16 -1.29 11.04
CA ILE A 5 1.96 -0.87 10.31
C ILE A 5 2.15 -1.19 8.84
N LEU A 6 1.13 -1.80 8.22
CA LEU A 6 1.09 -1.96 6.78
C LEU A 6 0.16 -0.88 6.21
N LEU A 7 0.65 -0.07 5.29
CA LEU A 7 -0.16 0.90 4.57
C LEU A 7 -0.35 0.41 3.14
N ALA A 8 -1.59 0.10 2.78
CA ALA A 8 -1.93 -0.23 1.41
C ALA A 8 -2.18 1.08 0.65
N THR A 9 -1.52 1.27 -0.47
CA THR A 9 -1.61 2.52 -1.21
C THR A 9 -1.64 2.26 -2.72
N ASP A 10 -2.37 3.10 -3.44
CA ASP A 10 -2.51 3.02 -4.90
C ASP A 10 -2.44 4.39 -5.58
N GLY A 11 -2.05 5.44 -4.85
CA GLY A 11 -1.98 6.79 -5.38
C GLY A 11 -3.33 7.52 -5.45
N SER A 12 -4.43 6.85 -5.10
CA SER A 12 -5.75 7.48 -5.09
C SER A 12 -5.88 8.53 -3.97
N GLU A 13 -6.93 9.35 -4.04
CA GLU A 13 -7.23 10.37 -3.04
C GLU A 13 -7.41 9.75 -1.64
N ASN A 14 -8.18 8.66 -1.56
CA ASN A 14 -8.38 7.96 -0.30
C ASN A 14 -7.09 7.35 0.24
N ALA A 15 -6.25 6.83 -0.65
CA ALA A 15 -4.95 6.29 -0.26
C ALA A 15 -4.03 7.39 0.28
N ARG A 16 -4.11 8.60 -0.25
CA ARG A 16 -3.34 9.73 0.27
C ARG A 16 -3.78 10.10 1.69
N ARG A 17 -5.08 10.09 1.95
CA ARG A 17 -5.60 10.31 3.30
C ARG A 17 -5.15 9.21 4.25
N ALA A 18 -5.19 7.95 3.79
CA ALA A 18 -4.68 6.83 4.56
C ALA A 18 -3.20 6.98 4.88
N ALA A 19 -2.41 7.48 3.92
CA ALA A 19 -0.99 7.73 4.12
C ALA A 19 -0.75 8.77 5.21
N ASN A 20 -1.54 9.84 5.25
CA ASN A 20 -1.44 10.87 6.29
C ASN A 20 -1.74 10.29 7.67
N GLU A 21 -2.77 9.44 7.78
CA GLU A 21 -3.10 8.77 9.04
C GLU A 21 -2.00 7.82 9.49
N ALA A 22 -1.47 7.01 8.56
CA ALA A 22 -0.38 6.09 8.89
C ALA A 22 0.88 6.83 9.33
N ALA A 23 1.20 7.93 8.65
CA ALA A 23 2.35 8.76 9.02
C ALA A 23 2.17 9.37 10.42
N GLY A 24 0.97 9.86 10.72
CA GLY A 24 0.65 10.38 12.05
C GLY A 24 0.84 9.35 13.14
N LEU A 25 0.32 8.14 12.93
CA LEU A 25 0.50 7.03 13.87
C LEU A 25 1.98 6.67 14.03
N ALA A 26 2.71 6.57 12.92
CA ALA A 26 4.13 6.22 12.95
C ALA A 26 4.94 7.24 13.72
N ARG A 27 4.60 8.52 13.58
CA ARG A 27 5.26 9.61 14.32
C ARG A 27 5.03 9.47 15.82
N GLU A 28 3.78 9.24 16.21
CA GLU A 28 3.42 9.16 17.63
C GLU A 28 3.88 7.88 18.30
N LEU A 29 3.87 6.77 17.57
CA LEU A 29 4.14 5.44 18.14
C LEU A 29 5.52 4.91 17.79
N SER A 30 6.31 5.64 17.03
CA SER A 30 7.63 5.20 16.53
C SER A 30 7.51 3.88 15.75
N SER A 31 6.49 3.77 14.92
CA SER A 31 6.20 2.56 14.15
C SER A 31 7.07 2.47 12.91
N HIS A 32 7.32 1.24 12.45
CA HIS A 32 7.83 0.99 11.11
C HIS A 32 6.66 0.75 10.17
N VAL A 33 6.60 1.45 9.04
CA VAL A 33 5.50 1.33 8.10
C VAL A 33 5.96 0.62 6.83
N THR A 34 5.26 -0.46 6.46
CA THR A 34 5.47 -1.11 5.17
C THR A 34 4.47 -0.51 4.19
N LEU A 35 4.98 0.21 3.18
CA LEU A 35 4.17 0.76 2.11
C LEU A 35 3.98 -0.35 1.08
N VAL A 36 2.74 -0.73 0.80
CA VAL A 36 2.43 -1.82 -0.12
C VAL A 36 1.71 -1.28 -1.35
N TYR A 37 2.30 -1.52 -2.51
CA TYR A 37 1.74 -1.16 -3.81
C TYR A 37 1.57 -2.43 -4.64
N ILE A 38 0.35 -2.69 -5.09
CA ILE A 38 0.04 -3.91 -5.85
C ILE A 38 -0.22 -3.54 -7.30
N ILE A 39 0.51 -4.17 -8.20
CA ILE A 39 0.34 -4.04 -9.64
C ILE A 39 -0.54 -5.20 -10.11
N GLN A 40 -1.66 -4.88 -10.75
CA GLN A 40 -2.62 -5.90 -11.17
C GLN A 40 -2.24 -6.55 -12.50
N HIS A 41 -1.43 -5.85 -13.30
CA HIS A 41 -1.04 -6.34 -14.62
C HIS A 41 0.48 -6.29 -14.75
N PRO A 42 1.12 -7.35 -15.28
CA PRO A 42 2.56 -7.32 -15.47
C PRO A 42 2.96 -6.28 -16.52
N PRO A 43 4.23 -5.81 -16.49
CA PRO A 43 4.74 -4.89 -17.49
C PRO A 43 4.66 -5.50 -18.90
N SER A 44 4.56 -4.65 -19.92
CA SER A 44 4.55 -5.12 -21.30
C SER A 44 5.88 -5.78 -21.65
N GLN A 45 5.85 -6.65 -22.67
CA GLN A 45 7.04 -7.35 -23.12
C GLN A 45 8.11 -6.35 -23.59
N SER A 46 7.73 -5.28 -24.28
CA SER A 46 8.70 -4.28 -24.75
C SER A 46 9.38 -3.54 -23.58
N ARG A 47 8.65 -3.26 -22.52
CA ARG A 47 9.22 -2.65 -21.31
C ARG A 47 10.20 -3.60 -20.62
N MET A 48 9.87 -4.88 -20.56
CA MET A 48 10.73 -5.89 -19.97
C MET A 48 12.03 -6.04 -20.75
N VAL A 49 11.97 -6.02 -22.09
CA VAL A 49 13.16 -6.08 -22.94
C VAL A 49 14.06 -4.86 -22.71
N LYS A 50 13.49 -3.64 -22.67
CA LYS A 50 14.25 -2.42 -22.41
C LYS A 50 14.96 -2.45 -21.07
N ALA A 51 14.36 -3.09 -20.07
CA ALA A 51 14.92 -3.22 -18.72
C ALA A 51 15.82 -4.44 -18.57
N ASN A 52 16.17 -5.14 -19.66
CA ASN A 52 16.94 -6.38 -19.64
C ASN A 52 16.31 -7.43 -18.72
N PHE A 53 14.97 -7.48 -18.71
CA PHE A 53 14.18 -8.38 -17.87
C PHE A 53 14.42 -8.20 -16.36
N ASP A 54 14.92 -7.05 -15.94
CA ASP A 54 14.98 -6.69 -14.53
C ASP A 54 13.60 -6.20 -14.08
N VAL A 55 12.68 -7.14 -13.91
CA VAL A 55 11.29 -6.88 -13.59
C VAL A 55 11.17 -6.17 -12.23
N HIS A 56 11.97 -6.59 -11.26
CA HIS A 56 11.94 -6.01 -9.91
C HIS A 56 12.19 -4.49 -9.94
N SER A 57 13.25 -4.06 -10.61
CA SER A 57 13.57 -2.63 -10.73
C SER A 57 12.48 -1.87 -11.47
N LEU A 58 11.87 -2.48 -12.49
CA LEU A 58 10.80 -1.88 -13.27
C LEU A 58 9.55 -1.66 -12.42
N LEU A 59 9.16 -2.66 -11.63
CA LEU A 59 8.00 -2.57 -10.74
C LEU A 59 8.22 -1.53 -9.64
N GLU A 60 9.41 -1.51 -9.09
CA GLU A 60 9.77 -0.55 -8.04
C GLU A 60 9.73 0.88 -8.56
N GLU A 61 10.24 1.11 -9.76
CA GLU A 61 10.20 2.41 -10.42
C GLU A 61 8.77 2.88 -10.67
N ASP A 62 7.91 1.98 -11.19
CA ASP A 62 6.50 2.28 -11.39
C ASP A 62 5.81 2.64 -10.07
N ALA A 63 6.06 1.88 -9.02
CA ALA A 63 5.49 2.13 -7.71
C ALA A 63 5.91 3.50 -7.18
N LYS A 64 7.19 3.81 -7.24
CA LYS A 64 7.72 5.09 -6.75
C LYS A 64 7.10 6.28 -7.48
N SER A 65 6.82 6.14 -8.76
CA SER A 65 6.15 7.17 -9.55
C SER A 65 4.70 7.35 -9.09
N GLU A 66 3.95 6.26 -8.95
CA GLU A 66 2.53 6.31 -8.61
C GLU A 66 2.28 6.80 -7.18
N ILE A 67 3.13 6.43 -6.24
CA ILE A 67 2.94 6.78 -4.83
C ILE A 67 3.97 7.79 -4.32
N LYS A 68 4.51 8.60 -5.22
CA LYS A 68 5.52 9.60 -4.88
C LYS A 68 5.09 10.50 -3.72
N HIS A 69 3.84 10.94 -3.72
CA HIS A 69 3.31 11.79 -2.65
C HIS A 69 3.44 11.10 -1.28
N THR A 70 3.09 9.84 -1.22
CA THR A 70 3.17 9.04 0.02
C THR A 70 4.63 8.89 0.46
N ILE A 71 5.51 8.51 -0.47
CA ILE A 71 6.94 8.36 -0.16
C ILE A 71 7.52 9.67 0.37
N ASP A 72 7.17 10.78 -0.26
CA ASP A 72 7.66 12.10 0.14
C ASP A 72 7.27 12.45 1.58
N ILE A 73 6.08 12.06 2.04
CA ILE A 73 5.64 12.27 3.41
C ILE A 73 6.60 11.55 4.37
N PHE A 74 6.88 10.28 4.13
CA PHE A 74 7.74 9.48 5.00
C PHE A 74 9.19 9.96 4.97
N GLU A 75 9.69 10.32 3.79
CA GLU A 75 11.06 10.84 3.64
C GLU A 75 11.21 12.20 4.34
N THR A 76 10.29 13.12 4.11
CA THR A 76 10.34 14.46 4.66
C THR A 76 10.28 14.44 6.19
N GLU A 77 9.47 13.59 6.76
CA GLU A 77 9.31 13.49 8.21
C GLU A 77 10.30 12.54 8.87
N GLY A 78 11.17 11.90 8.08
CA GLY A 78 12.18 10.97 8.61
C GLY A 78 11.59 9.73 9.26
N LEU A 79 10.42 9.27 8.79
CA LEU A 79 9.75 8.11 9.34
C LEU A 79 10.31 6.82 8.75
N ALA A 80 10.44 5.79 9.59
CA ALA A 80 10.94 4.50 9.15
C ALA A 80 9.93 3.79 8.26
N TYR A 81 10.33 3.42 7.06
CA TYR A 81 9.45 2.70 6.14
C TYR A 81 10.21 1.74 5.23
N THR A 82 9.47 0.79 4.66
CA THR A 82 9.95 -0.12 3.62
C THR A 82 8.89 -0.16 2.52
N LEU A 83 9.33 -0.16 1.27
CA LEU A 83 8.43 -0.29 0.13
C LEU A 83 8.38 -1.76 -0.32
N LYS A 84 7.17 -2.31 -0.42
CA LYS A 84 6.91 -3.64 -0.97
C LYS A 84 6.01 -3.50 -2.18
N VAL A 85 6.45 -4.06 -3.29
CA VAL A 85 5.70 -4.04 -4.54
C VAL A 85 5.46 -5.48 -4.97
N ALA A 86 4.21 -5.80 -5.34
CA ALA A 86 3.86 -7.13 -5.80
C ALA A 86 2.90 -7.05 -6.98
N ILE A 87 2.84 -8.13 -7.75
CA ILE A 87 1.88 -8.30 -8.84
C ILE A 87 0.85 -9.33 -8.39
N GLY A 88 -0.42 -9.02 -8.56
CA GLY A 88 -1.46 -9.98 -8.26
C GLY A 88 -2.76 -9.34 -7.84
N ASP A 89 -3.60 -10.13 -7.16
CA ASP A 89 -4.84 -9.64 -6.59
C ASP A 89 -4.55 -8.76 -5.38
N PRO A 90 -4.99 -7.50 -5.39
CA PRO A 90 -4.62 -6.57 -4.33
C PRO A 90 -4.95 -7.05 -2.92
N ALA A 91 -6.17 -7.53 -2.69
CA ALA A 91 -6.56 -7.96 -1.35
C ALA A 91 -5.73 -9.15 -0.87
N ALA A 92 -5.55 -10.17 -1.73
CA ALA A 92 -4.78 -11.36 -1.37
C ALA A 92 -3.32 -11.03 -1.08
N GLU A 93 -2.72 -10.16 -1.89
CA GLU A 93 -1.32 -9.76 -1.71
C GLU A 93 -1.13 -8.92 -0.44
N ILE A 94 -2.04 -7.99 -0.17
CA ILE A 94 -1.99 -7.17 1.04
C ILE A 94 -2.06 -8.07 2.29
N ILE A 95 -3.00 -8.99 2.31
CA ILE A 95 -3.18 -9.92 3.43
C ILE A 95 -1.95 -10.79 3.62
N GLY A 96 -1.42 -11.36 2.51
CA GLY A 96 -0.22 -12.19 2.54
C GLY A 96 1.01 -11.45 3.06
N ILE A 97 1.22 -10.22 2.61
CA ILE A 97 2.34 -9.39 3.07
C ILE A 97 2.16 -9.05 4.55
N ALA A 98 0.94 -8.71 4.98
CA ALA A 98 0.66 -8.40 6.37
C ALA A 98 1.01 -9.57 7.29
N GLU A 99 0.66 -10.79 6.90
CA GLU A 99 0.98 -11.99 7.66
C GLU A 99 2.49 -12.25 7.68
N LYS A 100 3.14 -12.17 6.54
CA LYS A 100 4.58 -12.41 6.39
C LYS A 100 5.40 -11.42 7.21
N GLU A 101 5.04 -10.15 7.15
CA GLU A 101 5.74 -9.09 7.87
C GLU A 101 5.30 -8.97 9.32
N LYS A 102 4.30 -9.74 9.73
CA LYS A 102 3.73 -9.70 11.08
C LYS A 102 3.21 -8.31 11.43
N ALA A 103 2.50 -7.69 10.49
CA ALA A 103 1.87 -6.39 10.71
C ALA A 103 0.84 -6.49 11.83
N ASP A 104 0.83 -5.51 12.71
CA ASP A 104 -0.14 -5.46 13.80
C ASP A 104 -1.25 -4.45 13.57
N LEU A 105 -1.19 -3.74 12.43
CA LEU A 105 -2.25 -2.85 11.97
C LEU A 105 -2.14 -2.71 10.45
N ILE A 106 -3.28 -2.79 9.76
CA ILE A 106 -3.36 -2.44 8.34
C ILE A 106 -4.13 -1.12 8.24
N VAL A 107 -3.56 -0.14 7.52
CA VAL A 107 -4.23 1.13 7.22
C VAL A 107 -4.53 1.13 5.73
N ILE A 108 -5.78 1.38 5.37
CA ILE A 108 -6.23 1.35 3.98
C ILE A 108 -7.32 2.39 3.75
N GLY A 109 -7.35 3.01 2.58
CA GLY A 109 -8.43 3.90 2.20
C GLY A 109 -9.73 3.13 2.00
N SER A 110 -10.85 3.77 2.28
CA SER A 110 -12.17 3.13 2.11
C SER A 110 -12.47 2.80 0.66
N ARG A 111 -11.87 3.53 -0.30
CA ARG A 111 -12.02 3.33 -1.74
C ARG A 111 -10.71 3.60 -2.44
N GLY A 112 -10.51 3.01 -3.62
CA GLY A 112 -9.38 3.28 -4.48
C GLY A 112 -9.84 3.86 -5.81
N PHE A 113 -9.00 3.71 -6.84
CA PHE A 113 -9.35 4.09 -8.20
C PHE A 113 -10.49 3.22 -8.73
N GLY A 114 -11.34 3.80 -9.59
CA GLY A 114 -12.41 3.08 -10.26
C GLY A 114 -13.57 2.67 -9.37
N THR A 115 -13.63 3.13 -8.15
CA THR A 115 -14.73 2.82 -7.25
C THR A 115 -16.02 3.51 -7.70
N LEU A 116 -17.12 2.77 -7.71
CA LEU A 116 -18.42 3.30 -8.10
C LEU A 116 -18.92 4.32 -7.09
N LYS A 117 -19.58 5.36 -7.61
CA LYS A 117 -20.19 6.40 -6.78
C LYS A 117 -21.26 5.79 -5.87
N GLY A 118 -21.25 6.17 -4.58
CA GLY A 118 -22.21 5.67 -3.60
C GLY A 118 -21.80 4.38 -2.91
N VAL A 119 -20.69 3.76 -3.31
CA VAL A 119 -20.17 2.56 -2.64
C VAL A 119 -19.49 2.98 -1.34
N PHE A 120 -19.87 2.36 -0.23
CA PHE A 120 -19.32 2.68 1.08
C PHE A 120 -17.87 2.22 1.22
N LEU A 121 -17.59 0.96 0.87
CA LEU A 121 -16.24 0.41 0.83
C LEU A 121 -15.94 -0.13 -0.55
N GLY A 122 -14.70 0.04 -1.00
CA GLY A 122 -14.22 -0.57 -2.23
C GLY A 122 -14.05 -2.08 -2.07
N SER A 123 -13.94 -2.79 -3.18
CA SER A 123 -13.81 -4.25 -3.19
C SER A 123 -12.57 -4.73 -2.43
N VAL A 124 -11.44 -4.02 -2.58
CA VAL A 124 -10.19 -4.38 -1.89
C VAL A 124 -10.32 -4.15 -0.40
N SER A 125 -10.82 -2.99 0.03
CA SER A 125 -10.97 -2.70 1.46
C SER A 125 -11.95 -3.65 2.14
N GLN A 126 -13.04 -4.05 1.47
CA GLN A 126 -13.96 -5.05 2.00
C GLN A 126 -13.27 -6.39 2.23
N LYS A 127 -12.54 -6.89 1.23
CA LYS A 127 -11.86 -8.18 1.34
C LYS A 127 -10.77 -8.16 2.40
N VAL A 128 -10.00 -7.08 2.45
CA VAL A 128 -8.95 -6.94 3.48
C VAL A 128 -9.57 -6.94 4.88
N THR A 129 -10.64 -6.16 5.07
CA THR A 129 -11.32 -6.10 6.37
C THR A 129 -11.86 -7.46 6.78
N TYR A 130 -12.41 -8.21 5.85
CA TYR A 130 -13.01 -9.51 6.13
C TYR A 130 -11.97 -10.58 6.47
N HIS A 131 -10.84 -10.59 5.76
CA HIS A 131 -9.85 -11.68 5.84
C HIS A 131 -8.62 -11.38 6.67
N ALA A 132 -8.33 -10.13 7.00
CA ALA A 132 -7.15 -9.77 7.76
C ALA A 132 -7.18 -10.39 9.17
N LYS A 133 -6.00 -10.77 9.66
CA LYS A 133 -5.85 -11.36 11.00
C LYS A 133 -5.42 -10.34 12.04
N CYS A 134 -5.23 -9.09 11.64
CA CYS A 134 -4.92 -7.99 12.53
C CYS A 134 -5.97 -6.88 12.37
N PRO A 135 -6.01 -5.89 13.27
CA PRO A 135 -6.89 -4.74 13.12
C PRO A 135 -6.68 -4.02 11.80
N VAL A 136 -7.77 -3.49 11.26
CA VAL A 136 -7.76 -2.74 10.00
C VAL A 136 -8.37 -1.37 10.25
N MET A 137 -7.61 -0.33 9.95
CA MET A 137 -8.10 1.05 9.99
C MET A 137 -8.53 1.46 8.59
N ILE A 138 -9.80 1.78 8.44
CA ILE A 138 -10.36 2.25 7.18
C ILE A 138 -10.40 3.77 7.20
N VAL A 139 -9.74 4.40 6.25
CA VAL A 139 -9.68 5.86 6.14
C VAL A 139 -10.62 6.32 5.02
N LYS A 140 -11.59 7.14 5.37
CA LYS A 140 -12.58 7.67 4.43
C LYS A 140 -12.02 8.83 3.62
#